data_3a2ad0d0b22a89c1d9ec0dbe6a803213
#
_entry.id   3a2ad0d0b22a89c1d9ec0dbe6a803213
#
_cell.length_a   1.000
_cell.length_b   1.000
_cell.length_c   1.000
_cell.angle_alpha   90.00
_cell.angle_beta   90.00
_cell.angle_gamma   90.00
#
_symmetry.space_group_name_H-M   'P 1'
#
loop_
_entity.id
_entity.type
_entity.pdbx_description
1 polymer ?
#
loop_
_entity_poly.entity_id
_entity_poly.type
_entity_poly.pdbx_seq_one_letter_code
_entity_poly.pdbx_strand_id
1 'polypeptide(L)'
;MIDKKILNDTFLIRIAKLEDAIQMEYVQSRCYPTLHESEILDRNHFANHIKIFPEGQIVVEKDGIIVASASTFRCDFPEHDSTFLEETDNLWITNVQIPNGDWMYGIDMGVLPEYRGLGLSKEMYKARNEVCKSLGLKGQIIA
;
A
#
# COMPACT_ATOMS: atom_id res chain seq x y z
N MET A 1 -1.25 -9.95 13.22
CA MET A 1 -1.77 -8.82 12.45
C MET A 1 -1.03 -7.55 12.83
N ILE A 2 -0.77 -6.66 11.88
CA ILE A 2 -0.13 -5.39 12.19
C ILE A 2 -1.11 -4.44 12.85
N ASP A 3 -0.71 -3.89 13.94
CA ASP A 3 -1.37 -2.84 14.71
C ASP A 3 -0.49 -2.63 15.92
N LYS A 4 0.63 -1.92 15.71
CA LYS A 4 1.63 -1.79 16.76
C LYS A 4 2.34 -0.46 16.67
N LYS A 5 2.84 -0.01 17.82
CA LYS A 5 3.70 1.16 17.89
C LYS A 5 5.11 0.81 17.43
N ILE A 6 5.72 1.74 16.71
CA ILE A 6 7.08 1.62 16.16
C ILE A 6 7.90 2.87 16.46
N LEU A 7 9.22 2.76 16.29
CA LEU A 7 10.15 3.89 16.45
C LEU A 7 9.96 4.63 17.79
N ASN A 8 10.19 3.89 18.88
CA ASN A 8 10.06 4.39 20.26
C ASN A 8 8.64 4.88 20.58
N ASP A 9 7.64 4.13 20.10
CA ASP A 9 6.23 4.43 20.32
C ASP A 9 5.74 5.76 19.72
N THR A 10 6.53 6.35 18.81
CA THR A 10 6.18 7.63 18.19
C THR A 10 5.09 7.47 17.12
N PHE A 11 5.09 6.35 16.44
CA PHE A 11 4.18 6.08 15.31
C PHE A 11 3.39 4.80 15.57
N LEU A 12 2.20 4.72 14.98
CA LEU A 12 1.38 3.51 14.95
C LEU A 12 1.29 3.01 13.51
N ILE A 13 1.71 1.76 13.27
CA ILE A 13 1.50 1.10 11.98
C ILE A 13 0.31 0.15 12.09
N ARG A 14 -0.60 0.21 11.13
CA ARG A 14 -1.83 -0.58 11.15
C ARG A 14 -2.40 -0.80 9.76
N ILE A 15 -3.41 -1.66 9.67
CA ILE A 15 -4.21 -1.84 8.45
C ILE A 15 -5.08 -0.59 8.24
N ALA A 16 -5.19 -0.15 6.99
CA ALA A 16 -6.01 1.00 6.62
C ALA A 16 -7.50 0.69 6.77
N LYS A 17 -8.26 1.72 7.13
CA LYS A 17 -9.73 1.71 7.17
C LYS A 17 -10.26 2.56 6.02
N LEU A 18 -11.53 2.37 5.63
CA LEU A 18 -12.11 3.15 4.54
C LEU A 18 -11.99 4.66 4.75
N GLU A 19 -12.16 5.12 5.97
CA GLU A 19 -12.04 6.53 6.33
C GLU A 19 -10.63 7.11 6.12
N ASP A 20 -9.61 6.25 6.02
CA ASP A 20 -8.23 6.68 5.79
C ASP A 20 -7.96 7.09 4.34
N ALA A 21 -8.85 6.71 3.41
CA ALA A 21 -8.62 6.91 1.98
C ALA A 21 -8.34 8.38 1.61
N ILE A 22 -9.00 9.30 2.26
CA ILE A 22 -8.81 10.75 2.03
C ILE A 22 -7.40 11.18 2.40
N GLN A 23 -6.90 10.74 3.56
CA GLN A 23 -5.54 11.06 3.99
C GLN A 23 -4.50 10.33 3.16
N MET A 24 -4.79 9.11 2.71
CA MET A 24 -3.92 8.37 1.80
C MET A 24 -3.75 9.12 0.47
N GLU A 25 -4.84 9.70 -0.06
CA GLU A 25 -4.77 10.55 -1.23
C GLU A 25 -3.85 11.76 -0.99
N TYR A 26 -3.95 12.38 0.17
CA TYR A 26 -3.09 13.51 0.53
C TYR A 26 -1.62 13.11 0.55
N VAL A 27 -1.28 11.97 1.17
CA VAL A 27 0.10 11.45 1.17
C VAL A 27 0.58 11.24 -0.26
N GLN A 28 -0.25 10.64 -1.11
CA GLN A 28 0.08 10.41 -2.51
C GLN A 28 0.37 11.72 -3.24
N SER A 29 -0.46 12.72 -3.06
CA SER A 29 -0.31 14.02 -3.73
C SER A 29 0.99 14.73 -3.31
N ARG A 30 1.39 14.59 -2.06
CA ARG A 30 2.63 15.17 -1.53
C ARG A 30 3.88 14.42 -2.01
N CYS A 31 3.77 13.10 -2.21
CA CYS A 31 4.89 12.28 -2.66
C CYS A 31 5.14 12.40 -4.16
N TYR A 32 4.10 12.57 -4.95
CA TYR A 32 4.18 12.50 -6.42
C TYR A 32 3.45 13.68 -7.08
N PRO A 33 3.92 14.92 -6.88
CA PRO A 33 3.21 16.10 -7.37
C PRO A 33 3.24 16.26 -8.90
N THR A 34 4.09 15.50 -9.60
CA THR A 34 4.29 15.65 -11.05
C THR A 34 4.00 14.41 -11.87
N LEU A 35 3.33 13.39 -11.26
CA LEU A 35 2.94 12.20 -11.99
C LEU A 35 1.93 12.52 -13.10
N HIS A 36 1.96 11.71 -14.17
CA HIS A 36 0.94 11.75 -15.21
C HIS A 36 -0.42 11.40 -14.58
N GLU A 37 -1.48 12.05 -15.08
CA GLU A 37 -2.84 11.89 -14.56
C GLU A 37 -3.26 10.42 -14.44
N SER A 38 -2.90 9.58 -15.41
CA SER A 38 -3.25 8.15 -15.42
C SER A 38 -2.55 7.33 -14.34
N GLU A 39 -1.53 7.88 -13.69
CA GLU A 39 -0.75 7.20 -12.66
C GLU A 39 -1.00 7.75 -11.25
N ILE A 40 -1.94 8.68 -11.12
CA ILE A 40 -2.28 9.28 -9.82
C ILE A 40 -3.30 8.41 -9.11
N LEU A 41 -2.97 8.03 -7.87
CA LEU A 41 -3.89 7.34 -6.97
C LEU A 41 -4.67 8.38 -6.17
N ASP A 42 -6.00 8.29 -6.24
CA ASP A 42 -6.88 9.16 -5.48
C ASP A 42 -7.64 8.37 -4.41
N ARG A 43 -8.50 9.08 -3.64
CA ARG A 43 -9.26 8.45 -2.56
C ARG A 43 -10.16 7.31 -3.04
N ASN A 44 -10.64 7.36 -4.27
CA ASN A 44 -11.51 6.32 -4.81
C ASN A 44 -10.72 5.04 -5.09
N HIS A 45 -9.50 5.18 -5.60
CA HIS A 45 -8.59 4.03 -5.77
C HIS A 45 -8.30 3.39 -4.41
N PHE A 46 -7.90 4.19 -3.42
CA PHE A 46 -7.56 3.66 -2.10
C PHE A 46 -8.76 3.00 -1.42
N ALA A 47 -9.94 3.60 -1.53
CA ALA A 47 -11.16 2.99 -0.98
C ALA A 47 -11.44 1.64 -1.63
N ASN A 48 -11.26 1.53 -2.95
CA ASN A 48 -11.45 0.28 -3.68
C ASN A 48 -10.43 -0.79 -3.26
N HIS A 49 -9.16 -0.41 -3.10
CA HIS A 49 -8.11 -1.32 -2.62
C HIS A 49 -8.46 -1.87 -1.23
N ILE A 50 -8.93 -1.02 -0.34
CA ILE A 50 -9.30 -1.41 1.02
C ILE A 50 -10.47 -2.40 1.01
N LYS A 51 -11.44 -2.20 0.12
CA LYS A 51 -12.57 -3.13 -0.02
C LYS A 51 -12.16 -4.48 -0.58
N ILE A 52 -11.28 -4.49 -1.59
CA ILE A 52 -10.90 -5.70 -2.31
C ILE A 52 -9.86 -6.52 -1.56
N PHE A 53 -8.84 -5.88 -0.98
CA PHE A 53 -7.74 -6.55 -0.29
C PHE A 53 -7.33 -5.76 0.95
N PRO A 54 -8.16 -5.76 2.00
CA PRO A 54 -7.89 -4.95 3.19
C PRO A 54 -6.57 -5.31 3.89
N GLU A 55 -6.18 -6.59 3.91
CA GLU A 55 -4.97 -7.05 4.60
C GLU A 55 -3.69 -6.43 4.03
N GLY A 56 -3.72 -5.99 2.79
CA GLY A 56 -2.55 -5.45 2.10
C GLY A 56 -2.48 -3.93 2.06
N GLN A 57 -3.39 -3.22 2.71
CA GLN A 57 -3.42 -1.76 2.74
C GLN A 57 -2.95 -1.28 4.10
N ILE A 58 -1.76 -0.67 4.14
CA ILE A 58 -1.07 -0.34 5.38
C ILE A 58 -0.92 1.17 5.50
N VAL A 59 -1.13 1.71 6.70
CA VAL A 59 -0.90 3.11 7.01
C VAL A 59 -0.05 3.25 8.27
N VAL A 60 0.65 4.36 8.36
CA VAL A 60 1.37 4.77 9.56
C VAL A 60 0.80 6.10 10.01
N GLU A 61 0.43 6.19 11.27
CA GLU A 61 -0.09 7.42 11.83
C GLU A 61 0.76 7.95 12.97
N LYS A 62 0.72 9.26 13.13
CA LYS A 62 1.29 9.95 14.29
C LYS A 62 0.22 10.91 14.82
N ASP A 63 -0.14 10.74 16.10
CA ASP A 63 -1.15 11.58 16.75
C ASP A 63 -2.48 11.64 15.95
N GLY A 64 -2.88 10.50 15.39
CA GLY A 64 -4.13 10.38 14.64
C GLY A 64 -4.07 10.85 13.20
N ILE A 65 -2.90 11.29 12.71
CA ILE A 65 -2.72 11.76 11.33
C ILE A 65 -1.89 10.77 10.55
N ILE A 66 -2.38 10.37 9.37
CA ILE A 66 -1.65 9.46 8.48
C ILE A 66 -0.46 10.19 7.86
N VAL A 67 0.73 9.64 8.05
CA VAL A 67 1.99 10.21 7.55
C VAL A 67 2.66 9.34 6.49
N ALA A 68 2.21 8.10 6.33
CA ALA A 68 2.74 7.18 5.34
C ALA A 68 1.69 6.13 4.99
N SER A 69 1.77 5.59 3.78
CA SER A 69 0.86 4.54 3.33
C SER A 69 1.52 3.62 2.31
N ALA A 70 1.02 2.39 2.23
CA ALA A 70 1.45 1.41 1.25
C ALA A 70 0.23 0.64 0.76
N SER A 71 0.16 0.41 -0.55
CA SER A 71 -0.95 -0.28 -1.19
C SER A 71 -0.45 -1.48 -1.97
N THR A 72 -1.18 -2.60 -1.86
CA THR A 72 -0.85 -3.84 -2.53
C THR A 72 -2.11 -4.56 -3.01
N PHE A 73 -1.91 -5.57 -3.84
CA PHE A 73 -2.95 -6.54 -4.12
C PHE A 73 -2.34 -7.94 -4.23
N ARG A 74 -3.19 -8.95 -4.23
CA ARG A 74 -2.75 -10.34 -4.28
C ARG A 74 -2.89 -10.87 -5.70
N CYS A 75 -1.87 -11.59 -6.19
CA CYS A 75 -1.84 -12.07 -7.57
C CYS A 75 -1.03 -13.34 -7.68
N ASP A 76 -1.03 -13.92 -8.89
CA ASP A 76 -0.05 -14.92 -9.29
C ASP A 76 1.17 -14.20 -9.87
N PHE A 77 2.30 -14.91 -9.99
CA PHE A 77 3.49 -14.31 -10.57
C PHE A 77 3.20 -13.95 -12.04
N PRO A 78 3.46 -12.69 -12.46
CA PRO A 78 3.21 -12.29 -13.85
C PRO A 78 4.06 -13.09 -14.83
N GLU A 79 3.41 -13.68 -15.83
CA GLU A 79 4.07 -14.51 -16.86
C GLU A 79 4.38 -13.73 -18.14
N HIS A 80 3.87 -12.52 -18.26
CA HIS A 80 3.97 -11.71 -19.47
C HIS A 80 4.59 -10.35 -19.20
N ASP A 81 5.24 -9.80 -20.22
CA ASP A 81 5.64 -8.41 -20.20
C ASP A 81 4.40 -7.54 -20.33
N SER A 82 4.00 -6.93 -19.25
CA SER A 82 2.87 -6.00 -19.22
C SER A 82 3.28 -4.72 -18.49
N THR A 83 2.57 -3.64 -18.81
CA THR A 83 2.83 -2.36 -18.16
C THR A 83 2.29 -2.36 -16.73
N PHE A 84 2.78 -1.44 -15.92
CA PHE A 84 2.27 -1.24 -14.56
C PHE A 84 0.75 -1.00 -14.57
N LEU A 85 0.25 -0.18 -15.50
CA LEU A 85 -1.19 0.11 -15.58
C LEU A 85 -2.00 -1.13 -15.98
N GLU A 86 -1.47 -1.96 -16.88
CA GLU A 86 -2.12 -3.22 -17.23
C GLU A 86 -2.14 -4.19 -16.05
N GLU A 87 -1.02 -4.34 -15.34
CA GLU A 87 -0.90 -5.25 -14.20
C GLU A 87 -1.78 -4.83 -13.03
N THR A 88 -2.07 -3.55 -12.89
CA THR A 88 -2.88 -3.02 -11.77
C THR A 88 -4.32 -2.72 -12.17
N ASP A 89 -4.73 -3.03 -13.39
CA ASP A 89 -6.06 -2.67 -13.92
C ASP A 89 -6.29 -1.16 -13.78
N ASN A 90 -5.37 -0.36 -14.32
CA ASN A 90 -5.38 1.10 -14.24
C ASN A 90 -5.49 1.61 -12.81
N LEU A 91 -4.75 0.99 -11.88
CA LEU A 91 -4.68 1.32 -10.45
C LEU A 91 -5.91 0.89 -9.63
N TRP A 92 -6.94 0.34 -10.27
CA TRP A 92 -8.17 -0.07 -9.57
C TRP A 92 -8.07 -1.44 -8.92
N ILE A 93 -7.22 -2.32 -9.43
CA ILE A 93 -7.02 -3.72 -9.04
C ILE A 93 -8.26 -4.63 -9.15
N THR A 94 -9.40 -4.10 -9.53
CA THR A 94 -10.67 -4.82 -9.51
C THR A 94 -10.62 -6.14 -10.29
N ASN A 95 -10.02 -6.13 -11.48
CA ASN A 95 -9.99 -7.30 -12.36
C ASN A 95 -8.69 -8.11 -12.26
N VAL A 96 -7.74 -7.69 -11.46
CA VAL A 96 -6.43 -8.35 -11.35
C VAL A 96 -6.17 -8.98 -9.97
N GLN A 97 -6.99 -8.65 -8.98
CA GLN A 97 -6.91 -9.27 -7.66
C GLN A 97 -7.28 -10.74 -7.75
N ILE A 98 -6.39 -11.63 -7.31
CA ILE A 98 -6.62 -13.07 -7.27
C ILE A 98 -6.65 -13.49 -5.81
N PRO A 99 -7.85 -13.82 -5.25
CA PRO A 99 -7.99 -14.10 -3.82
C PRO A 99 -7.12 -15.23 -3.28
N ASN A 100 -6.78 -16.19 -4.13
CA ASN A 100 -5.91 -17.32 -3.76
C ASN A 100 -4.54 -17.25 -4.44
N GLY A 101 -4.13 -16.10 -4.94
CA GLY A 101 -2.82 -15.93 -5.56
C GLY A 101 -1.69 -16.14 -4.56
N ASP A 102 -0.51 -16.48 -5.07
CA ASP A 102 0.66 -16.81 -4.24
C ASP A 102 1.61 -15.63 -4.01
N TRP A 103 1.32 -14.49 -4.60
CA TRP A 103 2.20 -13.33 -4.57
C TRP A 103 1.46 -12.06 -4.17
N MET A 104 2.20 -11.12 -3.58
CA MET A 104 1.71 -9.78 -3.28
C MET A 104 2.38 -8.79 -4.25
N TYR A 105 1.59 -7.96 -4.91
CA TYR A 105 2.08 -6.92 -5.82
C TYR A 105 2.03 -5.57 -5.13
N GLY A 106 3.17 -4.90 -5.02
CA GLY A 106 3.25 -3.56 -4.43
C GLY A 106 2.92 -2.49 -5.45
N ILE A 107 1.84 -1.77 -5.23
CA ILE A 107 1.39 -0.69 -6.12
C ILE A 107 2.08 0.61 -5.76
N ASP A 108 2.12 0.94 -4.47
CA ASP A 108 2.55 2.23 -3.98
C ASP A 108 3.08 2.14 -2.56
N MET A 109 4.03 3.00 -2.26
CA MET A 109 4.52 3.24 -0.91
C MET A 109 4.99 4.69 -0.83
N GLY A 110 4.39 5.47 0.04
CA GLY A 110 4.72 6.88 0.20
C GLY A 110 4.86 7.29 1.65
N VAL A 111 5.80 8.19 1.90
CA VAL A 111 6.02 8.82 3.20
C VAL A 111 6.00 10.32 2.99
N LEU A 112 5.21 11.05 3.79
CA LEU A 112 5.21 12.51 3.72
C LEU A 112 6.65 13.04 3.82
N PRO A 113 7.01 14.05 3.02
CA PRO A 113 8.37 14.57 3.01
C PRO A 113 8.92 14.91 4.40
N GLU A 114 8.07 15.43 5.28
CA GLU A 114 8.46 15.84 6.63
C GLU A 114 8.86 14.66 7.54
N TYR A 115 8.48 13.44 7.14
CA TYR A 115 8.74 12.22 7.95
C TYR A 115 9.70 11.26 7.28
N ARG A 116 10.36 11.69 6.20
CA ARG A 116 11.37 10.86 5.53
C ARG A 116 12.65 10.77 6.35
N GLY A 117 13.42 9.71 6.11
CA GLY A 117 14.68 9.50 6.82
C GLY A 117 14.56 8.94 8.23
N LEU A 118 13.34 8.55 8.65
CA LEU A 118 13.09 8.01 9.99
C LEU A 118 12.96 6.48 10.00
N GLY A 119 12.93 5.84 8.82
CA GLY A 119 12.79 4.39 8.73
C GLY A 119 11.37 3.91 8.56
N LEU A 120 10.41 4.77 8.23
CA LEU A 120 8.99 4.39 8.06
C LEU A 120 8.80 3.43 6.90
N SER A 121 9.46 3.64 5.76
CA SER A 121 9.39 2.73 4.62
C SER A 121 9.85 1.33 5.01
N LYS A 122 10.95 1.23 5.75
CA LYS A 122 11.49 -0.05 6.23
C LYS A 122 10.47 -0.77 7.12
N GLU A 123 9.83 -0.04 8.01
CA GLU A 123 8.80 -0.61 8.88
C GLU A 123 7.58 -1.08 8.09
N MET A 124 7.18 -0.35 7.05
CA MET A 124 6.09 -0.77 6.17
C MET A 124 6.46 -2.03 5.36
N TYR A 125 7.70 -2.14 4.88
CA TYR A 125 8.16 -3.38 4.22
C TYR A 125 8.13 -4.57 5.17
N LYS A 126 8.54 -4.39 6.42
CA LYS A 126 8.44 -5.45 7.43
C LYS A 126 6.99 -5.89 7.65
N ALA A 127 6.08 -4.92 7.74
CA ALA A 127 4.65 -5.19 7.92
C ALA A 127 4.08 -5.96 6.72
N ARG A 128 4.45 -5.59 5.50
CA ARG A 128 4.03 -6.31 4.30
C ARG A 128 4.56 -7.74 4.30
N ASN A 129 5.78 -7.96 4.73
CA ASN A 129 6.33 -9.31 4.88
C ASN A 129 5.54 -10.14 5.89
N GLU A 130 5.12 -9.54 6.99
CA GLU A 130 4.27 -10.22 7.98
C GLU A 130 2.93 -10.63 7.36
N VAL A 131 2.32 -9.77 6.55
CA VAL A 131 1.08 -10.09 5.84
C VAL A 131 1.32 -11.25 4.85
N CYS A 132 2.39 -11.20 4.08
CA CYS A 132 2.76 -12.28 3.17
C CYS A 132 2.88 -13.62 3.90
N LYS A 133 3.57 -13.65 5.02
CA LYS A 133 3.74 -14.87 5.81
C LYS A 133 2.41 -15.36 6.36
N SER A 134 1.58 -14.48 6.87
CA SER A 134 0.27 -14.85 7.44
C SER A 134 -0.68 -15.42 6.39
N LEU A 135 -0.56 -15.01 5.13
CA LEU A 135 -1.36 -15.50 4.02
C LEU A 135 -0.70 -16.68 3.28
N GLY A 136 0.50 -17.09 3.67
CA GLY A 136 1.23 -18.17 3.02
C GLY A 136 1.73 -17.82 1.63
N LEU A 137 1.99 -16.54 1.33
CA LEU A 137 2.46 -16.10 0.03
C LEU A 137 3.93 -16.42 -0.18
N LYS A 138 4.32 -16.60 -1.44
CA LYS A 138 5.70 -16.87 -1.83
C LYS A 138 6.60 -15.66 -1.72
N GLY A 139 6.06 -14.47 -1.88
CA GLY A 139 6.83 -13.24 -1.78
C GLY A 139 6.10 -12.02 -2.34
N GLN A 140 6.87 -10.96 -2.54
CA GLN A 140 6.38 -9.69 -3.04
C GLN A 140 6.99 -9.36 -4.40
N ILE A 141 6.18 -8.72 -5.25
CA ILE A 141 6.61 -8.13 -6.50
C ILE A 141 6.54 -6.61 -6.30
N ILE A 142 7.63 -5.93 -6.62
CA ILE A 142 7.71 -4.47 -6.46
C ILE A 142 7.87 -3.85 -7.84
N ALA A 143 6.93 -3.00 -8.18
CA ALA A 143 6.92 -2.30 -9.46
C ALA A 143 7.92 -1.14 -9.48
#